data_e78ed0f0d75dcb31a92660cfbceb5441
#
_entry.id   e78ed0f0d75dcb31a92660cfbceb5441
#
_cell.length_a   1.000
_cell.length_b   1.000
_cell.length_c   1.000
_cell.angle_alpha   90.00
_cell.angle_beta   90.00
_cell.angle_gamma   90.00
#
_symmetry.space_group_name_H-M   'P 1'
#
loop_
_entity.id
_entity.type
_entity.pdbx_description
1 polymer ?
#
loop_
_entity_poly.entity_id
_entity_poly.type
_entity_poly.pdbx_seq_one_letter_code
_entity_poly.pdbx_strand_id
1 'polypeptide(L)'
;MQRYKVVTITHKTATVSKLKDYLLSDSDTSDFPANRLAELKSKFKFDELMYLNTCNRVTFFFTYNKSIDHKFLKSLFEYINPDFNKELISFHISKALVFEGVDAVKHLFSVAASLDSLVLGEREILGQLKNAYLKSKKNNLCGDDIRLAYQQSIVFAKKIH
;
A
#
# COMPACT_ATOMS: atom_id res chain seq x y z
N MET A 1 -1.51 17.69 2.95
CA MET A 1 -0.36 16.79 3.14
C MET A 1 -0.62 15.73 4.22
N GLN A 2 -1.19 16.11 5.37
CA GLN A 2 -1.49 15.16 6.47
C GLN A 2 -2.43 14.03 6.07
N ARG A 3 -3.26 14.20 5.08
CA ARG A 3 -4.20 13.17 4.64
C ARG A 3 -3.55 11.97 3.95
N TYR A 4 -2.31 12.10 3.47
CA TYR A 4 -1.60 10.97 2.86
C TYR A 4 -1.22 9.96 3.93
N LYS A 5 -1.53 8.70 3.68
CA LYS A 5 -1.28 7.60 4.61
C LYS A 5 -0.69 6.42 3.87
N VAL A 6 0.21 5.72 4.54
CA VAL A 6 0.74 4.43 4.07
C VAL A 6 0.62 3.43 5.20
N VAL A 7 0.09 2.26 4.88
CA VAL A 7 0.24 1.07 5.71
C VAL A 7 0.91 0.02 4.85
N THR A 8 2.04 -0.49 5.29
CA THR A 8 2.82 -1.42 4.49
C THR A 8 3.45 -2.51 5.33
N ILE A 9 3.50 -3.71 4.76
CA ILE A 9 4.28 -4.83 5.27
C ILE A 9 5.35 -5.13 4.23
N THR A 10 6.60 -5.16 4.65
CA THR A 10 7.72 -5.35 3.73
C THR A 10 8.60 -6.51 4.18
N HIS A 11 9.53 -6.90 3.32
CA HIS A 11 10.56 -7.90 3.62
C HIS A 11 11.42 -7.53 4.85
N LYS A 12 11.43 -6.25 5.25
CA LYS A 12 12.21 -5.79 6.42
C LYS A 12 11.56 -6.16 7.74
N THR A 13 10.23 -6.35 7.75
CA THR A 13 9.47 -6.64 8.97
C THR A 13 8.77 -7.98 8.94
N ALA A 14 8.74 -8.65 7.79
CA ALA A 14 8.14 -9.97 7.63
C ALA A 14 8.95 -10.77 6.62
N THR A 15 8.92 -12.10 6.71
CA THR A 15 9.55 -12.93 5.68
C THR A 15 8.74 -12.85 4.38
N VAL A 16 9.42 -13.05 3.25
CA VAL A 16 8.75 -13.03 1.93
C VAL A 16 7.61 -14.05 1.87
N SER A 17 7.80 -15.24 2.45
CA SER A 17 6.76 -16.28 2.47
C SER A 17 5.53 -15.87 3.28
N LYS A 18 5.66 -14.95 4.24
CA LYS A 18 4.56 -14.48 5.07
C LYS A 18 3.79 -13.33 4.43
N LEU A 19 4.38 -12.66 3.44
CA LEU A 19 3.72 -11.52 2.78
C LEU A 19 2.40 -11.92 2.12
N LYS A 20 2.28 -13.15 1.66
CA LYS A 20 1.05 -13.64 1.05
C LYS A 20 -0.17 -13.57 1.97
N ASP A 21 0.03 -13.59 3.29
CA ASP A 21 -1.06 -13.52 4.27
C ASP A 21 -1.74 -12.15 4.28
N TYR A 22 -1.10 -11.13 3.71
CA TYR A 22 -1.60 -9.76 3.63
C TYR A 22 -2.21 -9.42 2.29
N LEU A 23 -2.27 -10.38 1.36
CA LEU A 23 -2.79 -10.15 0.02
C LEU A 23 -4.31 -10.12 0.03
N LEU A 24 -4.86 -9.15 -0.70
CA LEU A 24 -6.27 -9.15 -1.05
C LEU A 24 -6.45 -9.94 -2.33
N SER A 25 -7.55 -10.67 -2.43
CA SER A 25 -7.92 -11.36 -3.65
C SER A 25 -9.43 -11.30 -3.84
N ASP A 26 -9.86 -11.11 -5.08
CA ASP A 26 -11.24 -11.23 -5.45
C ASP A 26 -11.58 -12.71 -5.69
N SER A 27 -12.86 -13.02 -5.70
CA SER A 27 -13.33 -14.39 -6.01
C SER A 27 -13.14 -14.76 -7.47
N ASP A 28 -12.93 -13.76 -8.34
CA ASP A 28 -12.61 -14.00 -9.74
C ASP A 28 -11.10 -14.30 -9.89
N THR A 29 -10.68 -14.61 -11.10
CA THR A 29 -9.29 -14.97 -11.40
C THR A 29 -8.42 -13.78 -11.78
N SER A 30 -8.91 -12.55 -11.55
CA SER A 30 -8.14 -11.36 -11.89
C SER A 30 -7.00 -11.14 -10.88
N ASP A 31 -5.85 -10.71 -11.38
CA ASP A 31 -4.68 -10.45 -10.55
C ASP A 31 -4.85 -9.22 -9.66
N PHE A 32 -5.74 -8.29 -10.03
CA PHE A 32 -5.98 -7.07 -9.30
C PHE A 32 -7.30 -7.18 -8.54
N PRO A 33 -7.30 -7.05 -7.20
CA PRO A 33 -8.51 -7.26 -6.39
C PRO A 33 -9.40 -6.01 -6.38
N ALA A 34 -9.92 -5.63 -7.56
CA ALA A 34 -10.68 -4.39 -7.74
C ALA A 34 -11.89 -4.29 -6.81
N ASN A 35 -12.65 -5.39 -6.68
CA ASN A 35 -13.87 -5.40 -5.86
C ASN A 35 -13.54 -5.26 -4.37
N ARG A 36 -12.53 -5.99 -3.90
CA ARG A 36 -12.10 -5.91 -2.51
C ARG A 36 -11.55 -4.54 -2.17
N LEU A 37 -10.82 -3.91 -3.11
CA LEU A 37 -10.27 -2.57 -2.90
C LEU A 37 -11.36 -1.51 -2.89
N ALA A 38 -12.35 -1.62 -3.77
CA ALA A 38 -13.51 -0.71 -3.78
C ALA A 38 -14.30 -0.82 -2.47
N GLU A 39 -14.53 -2.04 -1.98
CA GLU A 39 -15.18 -2.27 -0.70
C GLU A 39 -14.37 -1.70 0.47
N LEU A 40 -13.05 -1.92 0.46
CA LEU A 40 -12.13 -1.39 1.48
C LEU A 40 -12.21 0.14 1.51
N LYS A 41 -12.10 0.77 0.34
CA LYS A 41 -12.16 2.23 0.22
C LYS A 41 -13.47 2.78 0.79
N SER A 42 -14.58 2.16 0.46
CA SER A 42 -15.91 2.56 0.94
C SER A 42 -16.05 2.33 2.44
N LYS A 43 -15.72 1.15 2.91
CA LYS A 43 -15.86 0.77 4.32
C LYS A 43 -15.04 1.65 5.26
N PHE A 44 -13.81 1.95 4.87
CA PHE A 44 -12.89 2.75 5.70
C PHE A 44 -12.96 4.24 5.41
N LYS A 45 -13.78 4.62 4.42
CA LYS A 45 -13.98 6.02 4.03
C LYS A 45 -12.68 6.69 3.57
N PHE A 46 -11.90 5.97 2.78
CA PHE A 46 -10.75 6.56 2.09
C PHE A 46 -11.25 7.43 0.95
N ASP A 47 -10.65 8.59 0.75
CA ASP A 47 -10.96 9.41 -0.41
C ASP A 47 -10.34 8.81 -1.68
N GLU A 48 -9.13 8.30 -1.57
CA GLU A 48 -8.39 7.67 -2.66
C GLU A 48 -7.61 6.47 -2.13
N LEU A 49 -7.34 5.51 -3.00
CA LEU A 49 -6.62 4.30 -2.62
C LEU A 49 -5.78 3.78 -3.78
N MET A 50 -4.51 3.48 -3.52
CA MET A 50 -3.63 2.77 -4.43
C MET A 50 -3.05 1.56 -3.71
N TYR A 51 -3.04 0.42 -4.36
CA TYR A 51 -2.59 -0.84 -3.80
C TYR A 51 -1.40 -1.35 -4.60
N LEU A 52 -0.28 -1.57 -3.92
CA LEU A 52 0.95 -2.10 -4.51
C LEU A 52 1.28 -3.44 -3.86
N ASN A 53 1.31 -4.47 -4.66
CA ASN A 53 1.65 -5.82 -4.26
C ASN A 53 2.81 -6.30 -5.11
N THR A 54 3.95 -6.57 -4.46
CA THR A 54 5.13 -7.16 -5.10
C THR A 54 5.60 -8.34 -4.25
N CYS A 55 6.62 -9.05 -4.72
CA CYS A 55 7.21 -10.13 -3.92
C CYS A 55 7.85 -9.63 -2.61
N ASN A 56 8.12 -8.33 -2.49
CA ASN A 56 8.84 -7.74 -1.35
C ASN A 56 7.97 -6.91 -0.43
N ARG A 57 6.72 -6.59 -0.83
CA ARG A 57 5.84 -5.74 -0.03
C ARG A 57 4.39 -5.85 -0.42
N VAL A 58 3.55 -5.55 0.56
CA VAL A 58 2.13 -5.26 0.35
C VAL A 58 1.90 -3.87 0.93
N THR A 59 1.48 -2.92 0.11
CA THR A 59 1.40 -1.50 0.48
C THR A 59 0.03 -0.94 0.11
N PHE A 60 -0.59 -0.29 1.09
CA PHE A 60 -1.80 0.53 0.90
C PHE A 60 -1.38 1.98 1.00
N PHE A 61 -1.50 2.73 -0.08
CA PHE A 61 -1.27 4.17 -0.12
C PHE A 61 -2.63 4.84 -0.34
N PHE A 62 -3.05 5.66 0.61
CA PHE A 62 -4.41 6.21 0.57
C PHE A 62 -4.47 7.61 1.17
N THR A 63 -5.60 8.28 0.94
CA THR A 63 -5.90 9.56 1.57
C THR A 63 -7.05 9.37 2.54
N TYR A 64 -6.87 9.91 3.76
CA TYR A 64 -7.75 9.65 4.88
C TYR A 64 -7.67 10.81 5.87
N ASN A 65 -8.82 11.21 6.42
CA ASN A 65 -8.91 12.41 7.24
C ASN A 65 -8.56 12.20 8.72
N LYS A 66 -8.37 10.97 9.14
CA LYS A 66 -8.08 10.65 10.55
C LYS A 66 -6.69 10.05 10.68
N SER A 67 -6.18 10.04 11.91
CA SER A 67 -4.91 9.36 12.20
C SER A 67 -5.07 7.86 12.17
N ILE A 68 -3.99 7.17 11.83
CA ILE A 68 -3.93 5.71 11.85
C ILE A 68 -3.58 5.27 13.27
N ASP A 69 -4.52 4.70 13.96
CA ASP A 69 -4.34 4.20 15.32
C ASP A 69 -4.41 2.66 15.38
N HIS A 70 -4.25 2.11 16.57
CA HIS A 70 -4.32 0.67 16.77
C HIS A 70 -5.67 0.09 16.36
N LYS A 71 -6.75 0.79 16.67
CA LYS A 71 -8.10 0.35 16.32
C LYS A 71 -8.28 0.27 14.79
N PHE A 72 -7.73 1.27 14.07
CA PHE A 72 -7.75 1.27 12.62
C PHE A 72 -7.02 0.05 12.06
N LEU A 73 -5.80 -0.20 12.55
CA LEU A 73 -4.98 -1.32 12.08
C LEU A 73 -5.64 -2.66 12.37
N LYS A 74 -6.26 -2.80 13.53
CA LYS A 74 -7.02 -4.00 13.86
C LYS A 74 -8.13 -4.25 12.85
N SER A 75 -8.92 -3.22 12.55
CA SER A 75 -10.02 -3.31 11.58
C SER A 75 -9.49 -3.63 10.19
N LEU A 76 -8.37 -3.02 9.80
CA LEU A 76 -7.76 -3.26 8.50
C LEU A 76 -7.30 -4.72 8.35
N PHE A 77 -6.61 -5.27 9.34
CA PHE A 77 -6.15 -6.65 9.27
C PHE A 77 -7.29 -7.65 9.35
N GLU A 78 -8.34 -7.37 10.11
CA GLU A 78 -9.55 -8.18 10.12
C GLU A 78 -10.20 -8.21 8.73
N TYR A 79 -10.18 -7.09 8.04
CA TYR A 79 -10.71 -7.00 6.66
C TYR A 79 -9.84 -7.78 5.68
N ILE A 80 -8.51 -7.62 5.77
CA ILE A 80 -7.57 -8.27 4.86
C ILE A 80 -7.70 -9.79 4.96
N ASN A 81 -7.75 -10.31 6.18
CA ASN A 81 -7.85 -11.74 6.40
C ASN A 81 -8.77 -12.04 7.59
N PRO A 82 -10.05 -12.39 7.32
CA PRO A 82 -11.01 -12.70 8.38
C PRO A 82 -10.64 -13.91 9.24
N ASP A 83 -9.71 -14.74 8.79
CA ASP A 83 -9.25 -15.91 9.54
C ASP A 83 -8.23 -15.58 10.62
N PHE A 84 -7.70 -14.36 10.64
CA PHE A 84 -6.77 -13.94 11.69
C PHE A 84 -7.49 -13.93 13.05
N ASN A 85 -6.92 -14.62 14.04
CA ASN A 85 -7.37 -14.52 15.42
C ASN A 85 -6.76 -13.28 16.09
N LYS A 86 -7.14 -12.99 17.34
CA LYS A 86 -6.67 -11.81 18.08
C LYS A 86 -5.15 -11.78 18.22
N GLU A 87 -4.53 -12.91 18.46
CA GLU A 87 -3.07 -13.00 18.64
C GLU A 87 -2.34 -12.70 17.35
N LEU A 88 -2.82 -13.25 16.23
CA LEU A 88 -2.26 -13.00 14.91
C LEU A 88 -2.43 -11.53 14.52
N ILE A 89 -3.58 -10.93 14.80
CA ILE A 89 -3.80 -9.51 14.51
C ILE A 89 -2.82 -8.64 15.28
N SER A 90 -2.63 -8.90 16.58
CA SER A 90 -1.66 -8.17 17.39
C SER A 90 -0.24 -8.33 16.84
N PHE A 91 0.12 -9.53 16.44
CA PHE A 91 1.41 -9.80 15.81
C PHE A 91 1.58 -9.00 14.52
N HIS A 92 0.58 -9.02 13.64
CA HIS A 92 0.65 -8.32 12.36
C HIS A 92 0.68 -6.80 12.52
N ILE A 93 -0.05 -6.26 13.50
CA ILE A 93 0.03 -4.83 13.82
C ILE A 93 1.46 -4.46 14.21
N SER A 94 2.13 -5.30 14.99
CA SER A 94 3.51 -5.05 15.40
C SER A 94 4.50 -5.04 14.23
N LYS A 95 4.16 -5.69 13.12
CA LYS A 95 5.01 -5.79 11.92
C LYS A 95 4.68 -4.74 10.86
N ALA A 96 3.53 -4.09 10.96
CA ALA A 96 3.13 -3.07 10.02
C ALA A 96 3.95 -1.80 10.20
N LEU A 97 4.33 -1.20 9.08
CA LEU A 97 4.91 0.14 9.05
C LEU A 97 3.81 1.11 8.66
N VAL A 98 3.70 2.20 9.41
CA VAL A 98 2.68 3.23 9.18
C VAL A 98 3.38 4.56 8.98
N PHE A 99 3.04 5.25 7.90
CA PHE A 99 3.55 6.58 7.62
C PHE A 99 2.38 7.51 7.35
N GLU A 100 2.47 8.73 7.87
CA GLU A 100 1.42 9.73 7.72
C GLU A 100 2.02 11.05 7.23
N GLY A 101 1.25 11.77 6.42
CA GLY A 101 1.64 13.09 5.95
C GLY A 101 2.86 13.07 5.05
N VAL A 102 3.81 13.93 5.36
CA VAL A 102 5.07 14.04 4.60
C VAL A 102 5.82 12.71 4.57
N ASP A 103 5.81 11.97 5.68
CA ASP A 103 6.50 10.68 5.76
C ASP A 103 5.86 9.64 4.83
N ALA A 104 4.55 9.70 4.62
CA ALA A 104 3.88 8.82 3.66
C ALA A 104 4.35 9.11 2.23
N VAL A 105 4.45 10.39 1.87
CA VAL A 105 4.93 10.80 0.55
C VAL A 105 6.40 10.45 0.38
N LYS A 106 7.23 10.67 1.40
CA LYS A 106 8.64 10.28 1.39
C LYS A 106 8.80 8.78 1.18
N HIS A 107 7.95 7.99 1.82
CA HIS A 107 7.98 6.53 1.65
C HIS A 107 7.69 6.15 0.20
N LEU A 108 6.67 6.75 -0.41
CA LEU A 108 6.36 6.50 -1.82
C LEU A 108 7.53 6.84 -2.72
N PHE A 109 8.21 7.97 -2.47
CA PHE A 109 9.39 8.38 -3.22
C PHE A 109 10.52 7.36 -3.07
N SER A 110 10.75 6.87 -1.85
CA SER A 110 11.78 5.86 -1.58
C SER A 110 11.47 4.56 -2.32
N VAL A 111 10.21 4.15 -2.36
CA VAL A 111 9.78 2.96 -3.10
C VAL A 111 10.04 3.15 -4.59
N ALA A 112 9.60 4.27 -5.15
CA ALA A 112 9.78 4.56 -6.59
C ALA A 112 11.24 4.59 -6.98
N ALA A 113 12.12 5.13 -6.13
CA ALA A 113 13.56 5.21 -6.38
C ALA A 113 14.30 3.91 -6.03
N SER A 114 13.59 2.87 -5.60
CA SER A 114 14.16 1.58 -5.21
C SER A 114 15.13 1.66 -4.02
N LEU A 115 14.93 2.65 -3.15
CA LEU A 115 15.77 2.83 -1.96
C LEU A 115 15.31 1.93 -0.81
N ASP A 116 14.11 1.36 -0.92
CA ASP A 116 13.49 0.51 0.10
C ASP A 116 13.27 -0.93 -0.39
N SER A 117 14.06 -1.37 -1.37
CA SER A 117 13.96 -2.70 -1.98
C SER A 117 15.08 -3.62 -1.48
N LEU A 118 14.90 -4.94 -1.65
CA LEU A 118 15.94 -5.94 -1.37
C LEU A 118 17.19 -5.70 -2.21
N VAL A 119 16.97 -5.26 -3.45
CA VAL A 119 18.06 -4.93 -4.38
C VAL A 119 17.98 -3.44 -4.67
N LEU A 120 18.93 -2.68 -4.16
CA LEU A 120 19.00 -1.23 -4.40
C LEU A 120 19.18 -0.96 -5.89
N GLY A 121 18.42 0.03 -6.40
CA GLY A 121 18.52 0.47 -7.79
C GLY A 121 17.81 -0.42 -8.77
N GLU A 122 17.05 -1.41 -8.33
CA GLU A 122 16.27 -2.25 -9.23
C GLU A 122 15.15 -1.45 -9.89
N ARG A 123 15.09 -1.51 -11.23
CA ARG A 123 14.12 -0.72 -12.01
C ARG A 123 12.75 -1.37 -12.15
N GLU A 124 12.63 -2.63 -11.82
CA GLU A 124 11.36 -3.35 -11.92
C GLU A 124 10.27 -2.70 -11.08
N ILE A 125 10.64 -2.12 -9.94
CA ILE A 125 9.68 -1.48 -9.04
C ILE A 125 8.96 -0.30 -9.71
N LEU A 126 9.61 0.45 -10.59
CA LEU A 126 8.96 1.53 -11.32
C LEU A 126 7.82 1.02 -12.18
N GLY A 127 8.05 -0.09 -12.88
CA GLY A 127 7.00 -0.75 -13.68
C GLY A 127 5.86 -1.26 -12.81
N GLN A 128 6.18 -1.86 -11.68
CA GLN A 128 5.18 -2.36 -10.75
C GLN A 128 4.36 -1.23 -10.14
N LEU A 129 5.00 -0.13 -9.77
CA LEU A 129 4.31 1.05 -9.24
C LEU A 129 3.42 1.69 -10.29
N LYS A 130 3.91 1.79 -11.53
CA LYS A 130 3.11 2.29 -12.66
C LYS A 130 1.86 1.44 -12.86
N ASN A 131 2.02 0.12 -12.88
CA ASN A 131 0.89 -0.79 -13.04
C ASN A 131 -0.11 -0.67 -11.91
N ALA A 132 0.36 -0.56 -10.67
CA ALA A 132 -0.50 -0.36 -9.50
C ALA A 132 -1.31 0.92 -9.64
N TYR A 133 -0.67 2.02 -10.04
CA TYR A 133 -1.35 3.29 -10.24
C TYR A 133 -2.40 3.20 -11.36
N LEU A 134 -2.02 2.65 -12.53
CA LEU A 134 -2.93 2.57 -13.67
C LEU A 134 -4.14 1.68 -13.38
N LYS A 135 -3.95 0.57 -12.71
CA LYS A 135 -5.05 -0.32 -12.31
C LYS A 135 -5.97 0.35 -11.29
N SER A 136 -5.40 1.06 -10.32
CA SER A 136 -6.19 1.80 -9.34
C SER A 136 -6.98 2.93 -10.00
N LYS A 137 -6.37 3.66 -10.93
CA LYS A 137 -7.03 4.70 -11.70
C LYS A 137 -8.17 4.14 -12.56
N LYS A 138 -7.90 3.05 -13.27
CA LYS A 138 -8.90 2.41 -14.13
C LYS A 138 -10.15 1.96 -13.35
N ASN A 139 -9.95 1.57 -12.10
CA ASN A 139 -11.03 1.10 -11.23
C ASN A 139 -11.60 2.21 -10.33
N ASN A 140 -11.34 3.47 -10.65
CA ASN A 140 -11.87 4.65 -9.96
C ASN A 140 -11.48 4.72 -8.47
N LEU A 141 -10.31 4.21 -8.12
CA LEU A 141 -9.79 4.25 -6.76
C LEU A 141 -8.95 5.49 -6.49
N CYS A 142 -8.32 6.07 -7.53
CA CYS A 142 -7.44 7.21 -7.42
C CYS A 142 -8.05 8.47 -8.00
N GLY A 143 -7.75 9.60 -7.36
CA GLY A 143 -8.07 10.93 -7.85
C GLY A 143 -6.80 11.77 -8.00
N ASP A 144 -6.94 13.09 -7.83
CA ASP A 144 -5.84 14.04 -8.07
C ASP A 144 -4.71 13.93 -7.06
N ASP A 145 -5.02 13.61 -5.80
CA ASP A 145 -4.00 13.56 -4.75
C ASP A 145 -2.99 12.44 -4.99
N ILE A 146 -3.48 11.24 -5.25
CA ILE A 146 -2.60 10.09 -5.54
C ILE A 146 -1.93 10.27 -6.89
N ARG A 147 -2.64 10.81 -7.89
CA ARG A 147 -2.03 11.12 -9.19
C ARG A 147 -0.82 12.02 -9.02
N LEU A 148 -0.96 13.10 -8.26
CA LEU A 148 0.14 14.05 -8.04
C LEU A 148 1.30 13.39 -7.30
N ALA A 149 1.02 12.69 -6.21
CA ALA A 149 2.07 12.01 -5.44
C ALA A 149 2.80 10.97 -6.30
N TYR A 150 2.06 10.20 -7.08
CA TYR A 150 2.64 9.22 -7.99
C TYR A 150 3.54 9.89 -9.04
N GLN A 151 3.05 10.92 -9.72
CA GLN A 151 3.82 11.61 -10.76
C GLN A 151 5.11 12.21 -10.20
N GLN A 152 5.05 12.84 -9.03
CA GLN A 152 6.23 13.40 -8.39
C GLN A 152 7.22 12.31 -7.95
N SER A 153 6.72 11.15 -7.52
CA SER A 153 7.59 10.03 -7.16
C SER A 153 8.37 9.50 -8.36
N ILE A 154 7.75 9.47 -9.53
CA ILE A 154 8.41 9.04 -10.77
C ILE A 154 9.49 10.05 -11.19
N VAL A 155 9.17 11.35 -11.10
CA VAL A 155 10.15 12.41 -11.39
C VAL A 155 11.37 12.27 -10.46
N PHE A 156 11.12 12.08 -9.17
CA PHE A 156 12.19 11.89 -8.19
C PHE A 156 13.04 10.65 -8.51
N ALA A 157 12.39 9.53 -8.81
CA ALA A 157 13.10 8.29 -9.11
C ALA A 157 14.02 8.42 -10.32
N LYS A 158 13.56 9.12 -11.36
CA LYS A 158 14.35 9.36 -12.57
C LYS A 158 15.57 10.25 -12.31
N LYS A 159 15.52 11.13 -11.32
CA LYS A 159 16.67 11.97 -10.93
C LYS A 159 17.71 11.18 -10.14
N ILE A 160 17.30 10.13 -9.41
CA ILE A 160 18.19 9.27 -8.64
C ILE A 160 18.93 8.28 -9.56
N HIS A 161 18.24 7.81 -10.58
CA HIS A 161 18.73 6.82 -11.53
C HIS A 161 18.88 7.41 -12.93
#